data_d34d1b3ed9bd288a6525272af5fd551f
#
_entry.id   d34d1b3ed9bd288a6525272af5fd551f
#
_cell.length_a   1.000
_cell.length_b   1.000
_cell.length_c   1.000
_cell.angle_alpha   90.00
_cell.angle_beta   90.00
_cell.angle_gamma   90.00
#
_symmetry.space_group_name_H-M   'P 1'
#
loop_
_entity.id
_entity.type
_entity.pdbx_description
1 polymer ?
#
loop_
_entity_poly.entity_id
_entity_poly.type
_entity_poly.pdbx_seq_one_letter_code
_entity_poly.pdbx_strand_id
1 'polypeptide(L)'
;RGRKYDGIIMDPPSYGRGPSGEIWKMETSFYPFLLETAKLLTDDPLFVIINSYTTGLAPSAVAYAADSVFGPKYGGHTQAGELGLMVRDSGLVLPCGATGRWTP
;
A
#
# COMPACT_ATOMS: atom_id res chain seq x y z
N ARG A 1 3.82 -5.28 -20.20
CA ARG A 1 3.38 -6.48 -20.86
C ARG A 1 1.90 -6.54 -21.12
N GLY A 2 1.14 -5.60 -20.68
CA GLY A 2 -0.28 -5.56 -20.90
C GLY A 2 -1.09 -6.46 -19.99
N ARG A 3 -0.46 -7.15 -19.06
CA ARG A 3 -1.20 -7.95 -18.08
C ARG A 3 -1.85 -7.09 -17.05
N LYS A 4 -3.05 -7.48 -16.64
CA LYS A 4 -3.80 -6.82 -15.58
C LYS A 4 -4.11 -7.83 -14.49
N TYR A 5 -4.34 -7.33 -13.29
CA TYR A 5 -4.56 -8.16 -12.11
C TYR A 5 -5.81 -7.73 -11.37
N ASP A 6 -6.49 -8.69 -10.77
CA ASP A 6 -7.68 -8.42 -9.98
C ASP A 6 -7.35 -8.03 -8.54
N GLY A 7 -6.19 -8.41 -8.06
CA GLY A 7 -5.73 -8.08 -6.73
C GLY A 7 -4.25 -7.85 -6.70
N ILE A 8 -3.81 -6.89 -5.87
CA ILE A 8 -2.41 -6.54 -5.75
C ILE A 8 -2.08 -6.42 -4.27
N ILE A 9 -0.99 -7.05 -3.86
CA ILE A 9 -0.43 -6.89 -2.51
C ILE A 9 0.96 -6.32 -2.69
N MET A 10 1.28 -5.26 -1.94
CA MET A 10 2.59 -4.61 -2.07
C MET A 10 3.20 -4.29 -0.72
N ASP A 11 4.52 -4.39 -0.67
CA ASP A 11 5.36 -4.08 0.49
C ASP A 11 6.47 -3.14 0.07
N PRO A 12 6.17 -1.89 -0.33
CA PRO A 12 7.24 -1.00 -0.78
C PRO A 12 8.19 -0.67 0.38
N PRO A 13 9.50 -0.60 0.09
CA PRO A 13 10.47 -0.30 1.14
C PRO A 13 10.42 1.17 1.56
N SER A 14 10.97 1.48 2.73
CA SER A 14 11.11 2.87 3.17
C SER A 14 12.12 3.62 2.32
N TYR A 15 13.17 2.94 1.89
CA TYR A 15 14.26 3.51 1.13
C TYR A 15 14.93 2.42 0.29
N GLY A 16 15.39 2.76 -0.89
CA GLY A 16 16.09 1.81 -1.72
C GLY A 16 16.76 2.48 -2.91
N ARG A 17 17.62 1.72 -3.59
CA ARG A 17 18.28 2.16 -4.81
C ARG A 17 18.06 1.14 -5.90
N GLY A 18 17.80 1.62 -7.10
CA GLY A 18 17.70 0.79 -8.27
C GLY A 18 19.06 0.55 -8.91
N PRO A 19 19.14 -0.37 -9.89
CA PRO A 19 20.40 -0.71 -10.55
C PRO A 19 21.00 0.43 -11.37
N SER A 20 20.19 1.40 -11.77
CA SER A 20 20.68 2.56 -12.53
C SER A 20 20.92 3.78 -11.65
N GLY A 21 20.95 3.61 -10.32
CA GLY A 21 21.19 4.70 -9.39
C GLY A 21 19.96 5.46 -8.97
N GLU A 22 18.77 5.06 -9.46
CA GLU A 22 17.54 5.71 -9.02
C GLU A 22 17.30 5.46 -7.52
N ILE A 23 16.73 6.46 -6.85
CA ILE A 23 16.51 6.42 -5.42
C ILE A 23 15.01 6.34 -5.14
N TRP A 24 14.64 5.37 -4.30
CA TRP A 24 13.28 5.24 -3.79
C TRP A 24 13.23 5.78 -2.38
N LYS A 25 12.29 6.68 -2.12
CA LYS A 25 11.95 7.15 -0.78
C LYS A 25 10.45 7.12 -0.65
N MET A 26 9.96 6.54 0.45
CA MET A 26 8.52 6.42 0.67
C MET A 26 7.81 7.77 0.56
N GLU A 27 8.40 8.81 1.15
CA GLU A 27 7.77 10.14 1.21
C GLU A 27 7.54 10.78 -0.16
N THR A 28 8.38 10.48 -1.13
CA THR A 28 8.31 11.13 -2.44
C THR A 28 7.94 10.20 -3.57
N SER A 29 8.15 8.89 -3.39
CA SER A 29 7.97 7.91 -4.46
C SER A 29 6.67 7.13 -4.35
N PHE A 30 6.04 7.14 -3.18
CA PHE A 30 4.88 6.30 -2.92
C PHE A 30 3.68 6.64 -3.79
N TYR A 31 3.31 7.91 -3.84
CA TYR A 31 2.13 8.31 -4.62
C TYR A 31 2.31 8.04 -6.12
N PRO A 32 3.45 8.43 -6.74
CA PRO A 32 3.69 8.04 -8.13
C PRO A 32 3.67 6.55 -8.36
N PHE A 33 4.18 5.77 -7.39
CA PHE A 33 4.17 4.32 -7.48
C PHE A 33 2.74 3.78 -7.50
N LEU A 34 1.86 4.33 -6.67
CA LEU A 34 0.46 3.92 -6.66
C LEU A 34 -0.22 4.25 -7.99
N LEU A 35 0.10 5.38 -8.58
CA LEU A 35 -0.46 5.73 -9.90
C LEU A 35 -0.05 4.71 -10.96
N GLU A 36 1.20 4.25 -10.93
CA GLU A 36 1.64 3.21 -11.86
C GLU A 36 0.97 1.87 -11.55
N THR A 37 0.80 1.56 -10.26
CA THR A 37 0.13 0.34 -9.84
C THR A 37 -1.30 0.28 -10.34
N ALA A 38 -2.00 1.41 -10.32
CA ALA A 38 -3.39 1.47 -10.78
C ALA A 38 -3.55 1.01 -12.23
N LYS A 39 -2.51 1.21 -13.03
CA LYS A 39 -2.54 0.78 -14.44
C LYS A 39 -2.51 -0.73 -14.60
N LEU A 40 -2.16 -1.46 -13.55
CA LEU A 40 -2.08 -2.92 -13.57
C LEU A 40 -3.38 -3.57 -13.13
N LEU A 41 -4.35 -2.81 -12.65
CA LEU A 41 -5.63 -3.36 -12.22
C LEU A 41 -6.55 -3.60 -13.41
N THR A 42 -7.33 -4.68 -13.33
CA THR A 42 -8.42 -4.92 -14.28
C THR A 42 -9.52 -3.88 -14.07
N ASP A 43 -10.53 -3.91 -14.94
CA ASP A 43 -11.66 -3.00 -14.81
C ASP A 43 -12.59 -3.37 -13.64
N ASP A 44 -12.45 -4.57 -13.11
CA ASP A 44 -13.28 -5.08 -12.02
C ASP A 44 -12.40 -5.67 -10.92
N PRO A 45 -11.56 -4.85 -10.27
CA PRO A 45 -10.61 -5.34 -9.30
C PRO A 45 -11.27 -5.76 -7.99
N LEU A 46 -10.59 -6.63 -7.24
CA LEU A 46 -11.10 -7.14 -5.98
C LEU A 46 -10.51 -6.41 -4.77
N PHE A 47 -9.22 -6.09 -4.81
CA PHE A 47 -8.56 -5.44 -3.68
C PHE A 47 -7.18 -4.91 -4.06
N VAL A 48 -6.68 -3.98 -3.25
CA VAL A 48 -5.26 -3.61 -3.21
C VAL A 48 -4.87 -3.54 -1.74
N ILE A 49 -3.84 -4.26 -1.37
CA ILE A 49 -3.31 -4.27 -0.01
C ILE A 49 -1.92 -3.64 -0.02
N ILE A 50 -1.71 -2.66 0.84
CA ILE A 50 -0.45 -1.92 0.93
C ILE A 50 0.05 -2.03 2.35
N ASN A 51 1.26 -2.56 2.52
CA ASN A 51 1.91 -2.63 3.82
C ASN A 51 3.11 -1.69 3.82
N SER A 52 3.32 -1.02 4.92
CA SER A 52 4.45 -0.11 5.06
C SER A 52 5.06 -0.27 6.44
N TYR A 53 6.39 -0.30 6.47
CA TYR A 53 7.14 -0.40 7.72
C TYR A 53 7.91 0.90 7.98
N THR A 54 7.55 1.97 7.29
CA THR A 54 8.22 3.26 7.40
C THR A 54 7.82 3.94 8.71
N THR A 55 8.80 4.25 9.53
CA THR A 55 8.58 4.99 10.78
C THR A 55 7.99 6.36 10.49
N GLY A 56 6.94 6.71 11.21
CA GLY A 56 6.30 8.01 11.06
C GLY A 56 5.25 8.09 9.97
N LEU A 57 5.05 7.03 9.19
CA LEU A 57 3.98 7.01 8.21
C LEU A 57 2.72 6.43 8.84
N ALA A 58 1.74 7.28 9.08
CA ALA A 58 0.50 6.86 9.72
C ALA A 58 -0.35 6.00 8.78
N PRO A 59 -1.14 5.04 9.32
CA PRO A 59 -2.04 4.26 8.49
C PRO A 59 -3.01 5.13 7.68
N SER A 60 -3.49 6.23 8.24
CA SER A 60 -4.39 7.13 7.53
C SER A 60 -3.75 7.75 6.29
N ALA A 61 -2.43 7.98 6.31
CA ALA A 61 -1.74 8.49 5.13
C ALA A 61 -1.76 7.47 3.99
N VAL A 62 -1.61 6.20 4.32
CA VAL A 62 -1.73 5.12 3.34
C VAL A 62 -3.14 5.10 2.76
N ALA A 63 -4.15 5.21 3.63
CA ALA A 63 -5.55 5.20 3.20
C ALA A 63 -5.86 6.38 2.28
N TYR A 64 -5.42 7.58 2.63
CA TYR A 64 -5.69 8.76 1.81
C TYR A 64 -5.05 8.65 0.43
N ALA A 65 -3.81 8.16 0.39
CA ALA A 65 -3.12 7.97 -0.89
C ALA A 65 -3.84 6.94 -1.75
N ALA A 66 -4.23 5.81 -1.17
CA ALA A 66 -4.93 4.77 -1.90
C ALA A 66 -6.28 5.26 -2.42
N ASP A 67 -7.06 5.92 -1.58
CA ASP A 67 -8.36 6.45 -2.01
C ASP A 67 -8.21 7.50 -3.11
N SER A 68 -7.17 8.33 -3.05
CA SER A 68 -6.89 9.33 -4.07
C SER A 68 -6.58 8.73 -5.43
N VAL A 69 -5.90 7.57 -5.42
CA VAL A 69 -5.48 6.92 -6.66
C VAL A 69 -6.58 6.03 -7.24
N PHE A 70 -7.19 5.18 -6.39
CA PHE A 70 -8.13 4.17 -6.86
C PHE A 70 -9.57 4.67 -6.88
N GLY A 71 -9.91 5.62 -6.01
CA GLY A 71 -11.26 6.12 -5.89
C GLY A 71 -11.83 6.70 -7.18
N PRO A 72 -11.11 7.59 -7.89
CA PRO A 72 -11.68 8.24 -9.07
C PRO A 72 -12.17 7.30 -10.16
N LYS A 73 -11.49 6.17 -10.36
CA LYS A 73 -11.90 5.22 -11.39
C LYS A 73 -12.81 4.13 -10.84
N TYR A 74 -12.53 3.62 -9.64
CA TYR A 74 -13.19 2.42 -9.14
C TYR A 74 -14.14 2.68 -7.99
N GLY A 75 -14.10 3.86 -7.40
CA GLY A 75 -14.83 4.11 -6.16
C GLY A 75 -14.18 3.37 -5.01
N GLY A 76 -15.00 2.84 -4.12
CA GLY A 76 -14.48 2.02 -3.03
C GLY A 76 -13.90 2.82 -1.90
N HIS A 77 -13.21 2.10 -1.02
CA HIS A 77 -12.77 2.66 0.24
C HIS A 77 -11.59 1.88 0.80
N THR A 78 -10.68 2.56 1.47
CA THR A 78 -9.53 1.94 2.11
C THR A 78 -9.73 1.88 3.61
N GLN A 79 -9.59 0.69 4.18
CA GLN A 79 -9.50 0.50 5.61
C GLN A 79 -8.03 0.40 5.98
N ALA A 80 -7.62 1.18 6.97
CA ALA A 80 -6.22 1.23 7.37
C ALA A 80 -6.08 1.05 8.86
N GLY A 81 -4.95 0.50 9.28
CA GLY A 81 -4.66 0.28 10.69
C GLY A 81 -3.24 -0.18 10.88
N GLU A 82 -2.92 -0.53 12.12
CA GLU A 82 -1.61 -1.07 12.43
C GLU A 82 -1.49 -2.50 11.93
N LEU A 83 -0.32 -2.78 11.36
CA LEU A 83 0.07 -4.14 11.04
C LEU A 83 0.90 -4.66 12.19
N GLY A 84 0.58 -5.83 12.71
CA GLY A 84 1.30 -6.36 13.85
C GLY A 84 1.29 -7.86 13.93
N LEU A 85 2.13 -8.36 14.84
CA LEU A 85 2.25 -9.78 15.11
C LEU A 85 1.63 -10.07 16.48
N MET A 86 0.79 -11.09 16.53
CA MET A 86 0.17 -11.50 17.79
C MET A 86 1.22 -12.10 18.72
N VAL A 87 1.28 -11.58 19.94
CA VAL A 87 2.14 -12.16 20.98
C VAL A 87 1.34 -13.25 21.67
N ARG A 88 1.81 -14.50 21.56
CA ARG A 88 1.05 -15.68 21.96
C ARG A 88 0.61 -15.64 23.42
N ASP A 89 1.53 -15.33 24.32
CA ASP A 89 1.25 -15.48 25.75
C ASP A 89 0.42 -14.34 26.34
N SER A 90 0.55 -13.14 25.79
CA SER A 90 -0.11 -11.98 26.36
C SER A 90 -1.40 -11.60 25.65
N GLY A 91 -1.59 -12.08 24.42
CA GLY A 91 -2.71 -11.66 23.59
C GLY A 91 -2.55 -10.26 23.03
N LEU A 92 -1.44 -9.61 23.31
CA LEU A 92 -1.15 -8.28 22.76
C LEU A 92 -0.58 -8.41 21.35
N VAL A 93 -0.58 -7.30 20.62
CA VAL A 93 -0.05 -7.26 19.27
C VAL A 93 1.23 -6.45 19.27
N LEU A 94 2.29 -7.03 18.70
CA LEU A 94 3.53 -6.31 18.50
C LEU A 94 3.40 -5.49 17.21
N PRO A 95 3.30 -4.16 17.31
CA PRO A 95 3.14 -3.35 16.10
C PRO A 95 4.42 -3.35 15.26
N CYS A 96 4.28 -3.54 13.96
CA CYS A 96 5.43 -3.58 13.07
C CYS A 96 5.27 -2.73 11.82
N GLY A 97 4.11 -2.10 11.64
CA GLY A 97 3.92 -1.25 10.47
C GLY A 97 2.48 -0.79 10.31
N ALA A 98 2.18 -0.28 9.15
CA ALA A 98 0.85 0.16 8.77
C ALA A 98 0.35 -0.66 7.59
N THR A 99 -0.95 -0.89 7.51
CA THR A 99 -1.55 -1.59 6.38
C THR A 99 -2.78 -0.83 5.93
N GLY A 100 -3.00 -0.79 4.61
CA GLY A 100 -4.22 -0.28 4.03
C GLY A 100 -4.78 -1.30 3.08
N ARG A 101 -6.09 -1.53 3.14
CA ARG A 101 -6.76 -2.44 2.22
C ARG A 101 -7.87 -1.69 1.51
N TRP A 102 -7.67 -1.46 0.23
CA TRP A 102 -8.67 -0.84 -0.62
C TRP A 102 -9.55 -1.93 -1.26
N THR A 103 -10.85 -1.70 -1.26
CA THR A 103 -11.81 -2.55 -1.97
C THR A 103 -12.82 -1.65 -2.69
N PRO A 104 -13.31 -2.08 -3.84
CA PRO A 104 -14.30 -1.29 -4.59
C PRO A 104 -15.66 -1.19 -3.91
#